data_c7304cf8d9a867bab32777c2db599070
#
_entry.id   c7304cf8d9a867bab32777c2db599070
#
_cell.length_a   1.000
_cell.length_b   1.000
_cell.length_c   1.000
_cell.angle_alpha   90.00
_cell.angle_beta   90.00
_cell.angle_gamma   90.00
#
_symmetry.space_group_name_H-M   'P 1'
#
loop_
_entity.id
_entity.type
_entity.pdbx_description
1 polymer ?
#
loop_
_entity_poly.entity_id
_entity_poly.type
_entity_poly.pdbx_seq_one_letter_code
_entity_poly.pdbx_strand_id
1 'polypeptide(L)'
;MHDSEQEHSGITGCRVTYESTIFYNEANKFSIIVVKTNDPRIPLQACNGRYYGDRMLRFTAVGYELPRTKAVELELDGEWVESKYGYQLQVEQWQEIVPQTADGLLAYLGSGLIKGIGPKTAEDIVATFGPDTLNILDNEPEKLLQIRGITEGKLKDIEESYAESRVLRNLMSLLGPFKITPA
;
A
#
# COMPACT_ATOMS: atom_id res chain seq x y z
N MET A 1 32.47 -24.15 -7.67
CA MET A 1 32.39 -23.26 -7.77
C MET A 1 31.33 -22.73 -7.35
N HIS A 2 30.98 -22.32 -6.78
CA HIS A 2 30.10 -21.89 -6.32
C HIS A 2 29.84 -20.74 -6.25
N ASP A 3 29.49 -20.43 -6.90
CA ASP A 3 29.05 -19.57 -7.11
C ASP A 3 28.26 -18.96 -6.53
N SER A 4 28.39 -18.69 -5.86
CA SER A 4 28.02 -17.75 -5.94
C SER A 4 26.82 -17.51 -6.10
N GLU A 5 26.22 -18.23 -5.81
CA GLU A 5 25.06 -17.98 -5.64
C GLU A 5 24.99 -17.02 -4.61
N GLN A 6 25.31 -15.89 -4.92
CA GLN A 6 24.82 -14.87 -4.26
C GLN A 6 23.47 -14.84 -4.62
N GLU A 7 22.71 -15.64 -3.98
CA GLU A 7 21.43 -15.61 -4.05
C GLU A 7 21.06 -14.25 -3.77
N HIS A 8 20.66 -13.57 -4.78
CA HIS A 8 20.04 -12.32 -4.59
C HIS A 8 18.86 -12.62 -3.75
N SER A 9 19.01 -12.41 -2.49
CA SER A 9 17.92 -12.64 -1.63
C SER A 9 16.97 -11.48 -1.80
N GLY A 10 16.22 -11.52 -2.86
CA GLY A 10 15.17 -10.53 -3.09
C GLY A 10 13.80 -11.18 -3.07
N ILE A 11 12.79 -10.36 -3.09
CA ILE A 11 11.42 -10.84 -3.16
C ILE A 11 10.65 -9.88 -4.06
N THR A 12 9.74 -10.42 -4.86
CA THR A 12 8.89 -9.61 -5.71
C THR A 12 7.45 -9.99 -5.46
N GLY A 13 6.57 -9.04 -5.58
CA GLY A 13 5.14 -9.29 -5.41
C GLY A 13 4.74 -9.71 -4.02
N CYS A 14 5.44 -9.26 -3.01
CA CYS A 14 5.11 -9.64 -1.64
C CYS A 14 3.97 -8.76 -1.12
N ARG A 15 2.84 -9.37 -0.85
CA ARG A 15 1.69 -8.64 -0.32
C ARG A 15 1.77 -8.54 1.19
N VAL A 16 1.72 -7.33 1.67
CA VAL A 16 1.85 -7.04 3.09
C VAL A 16 0.83 -6.01 3.52
N THR A 17 0.61 -5.94 4.82
CA THR A 17 -0.22 -4.90 5.41
C THR A 17 0.64 -4.12 6.39
N TYR A 18 0.53 -2.81 6.36
CA TYR A 18 1.25 -1.95 7.30
C TYR A 18 0.81 -2.24 8.72
N GLU A 19 1.76 -2.32 9.62
CA GLU A 19 1.44 -2.50 11.04
C GLU A 19 1.84 -1.29 11.88
N SER A 20 3.06 -0.84 11.76
CA SER A 20 3.51 0.31 12.56
C SER A 20 4.72 0.98 11.91
N THR A 21 5.04 2.17 12.37
CA THR A 21 6.20 2.93 11.90
C THR A 21 7.27 2.89 12.98
N ILE A 22 8.47 2.52 12.60
CA ILE A 22 9.61 2.57 13.50
C ILE A 22 10.28 3.94 13.38
N PHE A 23 10.42 4.43 12.17
CA PHE A 23 11.10 5.70 11.92
C PHE A 23 10.53 6.36 10.67
N TYR A 24 10.47 7.68 10.68
CA TYR A 24 10.02 8.43 9.52
C TYR A 24 10.75 9.77 9.48
N ASN A 25 11.31 10.10 8.33
CA ASN A 25 11.99 11.38 8.14
C ASN A 25 11.14 12.22 7.21
N GLU A 26 10.58 13.30 7.72
CA GLU A 26 9.71 14.16 6.92
C GLU A 26 10.44 14.88 5.79
N ALA A 27 11.71 15.13 5.94
CA ALA A 27 12.45 15.88 4.93
C ALA A 27 12.64 15.09 3.64
N ASN A 28 13.00 13.82 3.74
CA ASN A 28 13.25 13.02 2.54
C ASN A 28 12.25 11.87 2.38
N LYS A 29 11.28 11.77 3.28
CA LYS A 29 10.23 10.74 3.22
C LYS A 29 10.75 9.31 3.40
N PHE A 30 11.95 9.16 3.91
CA PHE A 30 12.47 7.84 4.22
C PHE A 30 11.73 7.27 5.41
N SER A 31 11.36 6.02 5.36
CA SER A 31 10.64 5.39 6.46
C SER A 31 11.11 3.98 6.71
N ILE A 32 10.97 3.57 7.95
CA ILE A 32 11.21 2.21 8.39
C ILE A 32 9.92 1.77 9.05
N ILE A 33 9.27 0.78 8.45
CA ILE A 33 7.97 0.33 8.92
C ILE A 33 7.99 -1.16 9.21
N VAL A 34 7.07 -1.60 10.06
CA VAL A 34 6.83 -3.01 10.28
C VAL A 34 5.60 -3.37 9.48
N VAL A 35 5.71 -4.43 8.72
CA VAL A 35 4.58 -4.92 7.92
C VAL A 35 4.33 -6.36 8.29
N LYS A 36 3.14 -6.85 8.02
CA LYS A 36 2.78 -8.23 8.28
C LYS A 36 2.30 -8.90 7.01
N THR A 37 2.54 -10.18 6.92
CA THR A 37 2.21 -10.93 5.72
C THR A 37 2.00 -12.39 6.06
N ASN A 38 1.29 -13.10 5.20
CA ASN A 38 1.20 -14.55 5.29
C ASN A 38 2.01 -15.22 4.17
N ASP A 39 2.86 -14.46 3.50
CA ASP A 39 3.69 -14.98 2.43
C ASP A 39 4.78 -15.88 3.03
N PRO A 40 4.87 -17.13 2.61
CA PRO A 40 5.85 -18.05 3.19
C PRO A 40 7.30 -17.82 2.72
N ARG A 41 7.51 -16.94 1.78
CA ARG A 41 8.86 -16.68 1.25
C ARG A 41 9.73 -15.80 2.12
N ILE A 42 9.24 -15.36 3.26
CA ILE A 42 10.00 -14.48 4.13
C ILE A 42 11.10 -15.28 4.84
N PRO A 43 12.37 -14.84 4.76
CA PRO A 43 13.44 -15.55 5.46
C PRO A 43 13.21 -15.53 6.96
N LEU A 44 13.55 -16.61 7.63
CA LEU A 44 13.36 -16.68 9.08
C LEU A 44 14.13 -15.59 9.81
N GLN A 45 15.32 -15.26 9.36
CA GLN A 45 16.11 -14.24 10.02
C GLN A 45 15.54 -12.83 9.84
N ALA A 46 14.60 -12.67 8.93
CA ALA A 46 13.95 -11.39 8.74
C ALA A 46 12.67 -11.26 9.58
N CYS A 47 12.17 -12.38 10.08
CA CYS A 47 10.93 -12.35 10.85
C CYS A 47 11.17 -11.74 12.22
N ASN A 48 10.37 -10.76 12.56
CA ASN A 48 10.45 -10.12 13.86
C ASN A 48 9.67 -10.93 14.87
N GLY A 49 10.15 -12.18 15.08
CA GLY A 49 9.76 -12.90 16.21
C GLY A 49 8.50 -13.64 16.17
N ARG A 50 7.49 -13.29 16.80
CA ARG A 50 6.51 -14.22 17.26
C ARG A 50 5.20 -14.11 16.59
N TYR A 51 4.49 -15.22 16.56
CA TYR A 51 3.13 -15.19 16.12
C TYR A 51 2.33 -14.52 17.22
N TYR A 52 1.60 -13.49 16.87
CA TYR A 52 0.77 -12.78 17.81
C TYR A 52 -0.69 -13.22 17.66
N GLY A 53 -0.89 -14.51 17.56
CA GLY A 53 -2.26 -15.01 17.49
C GLY A 53 -2.90 -14.97 16.12
N ASP A 54 -2.45 -14.11 15.23
CA ASP A 54 -3.02 -14.02 13.89
C ASP A 54 -2.24 -14.85 12.87
N ARG A 55 -1.19 -15.53 13.33
CA ARG A 55 -0.35 -16.40 12.50
C ARG A 55 0.31 -15.70 11.32
N MET A 56 0.45 -14.40 11.40
CA MET A 56 1.12 -13.67 10.33
C MET A 56 2.56 -13.40 10.70
N LEU A 57 3.40 -13.39 9.68
CA LEU A 57 4.80 -13.06 9.86
C LEU A 57 4.96 -11.55 9.84
N ARG A 58 5.88 -11.06 10.57
CA ARG A 58 6.17 -9.62 10.59
C ARG A 58 7.62 -9.39 10.26
N PHE A 59 7.88 -8.39 9.44
CA PHE A 59 9.26 -8.03 9.12
C PHE A 59 9.35 -6.52 8.94
N THR A 60 10.58 -6.04 8.86
CA THR A 60 10.84 -4.61 8.70
C THR A 60 11.09 -4.29 7.24
N ALA A 61 10.42 -3.26 6.74
CA ALA A 61 10.62 -2.77 5.39
C ALA A 61 11.13 -1.34 5.45
N VAL A 62 12.12 -1.01 4.64
CA VAL A 62 12.68 0.34 4.60
C VAL A 62 12.59 0.88 3.19
N GLY A 63 12.32 2.15 3.06
CA GLY A 63 12.23 2.78 1.74
C GLY A 63 11.71 4.19 1.82
N TYR A 64 11.55 4.79 0.66
CA TYR A 64 11.07 6.15 0.56
C TYR A 64 9.59 6.16 0.19
N GLU A 65 8.87 7.10 0.77
CA GLU A 65 7.45 7.30 0.47
C GLU A 65 6.57 6.08 0.75
N LEU A 66 7.00 5.18 1.61
CA LEU A 66 6.19 3.99 1.90
C LEU A 66 4.87 4.40 2.57
N PRO A 67 3.75 3.86 2.11
CA PRO A 67 2.48 4.17 2.74
C PRO A 67 2.45 3.69 4.19
N ARG A 68 1.91 4.50 5.05
CA ARG A 68 1.83 4.17 6.47
C ARG A 68 0.38 4.11 6.92
N THR A 69 -0.40 3.33 6.20
CA THR A 69 -1.83 3.19 6.48
C THR A 69 -2.26 1.74 6.34
N LYS A 70 -3.22 1.37 7.15
CA LYS A 70 -3.79 0.02 7.08
C LYS A 70 -4.92 -0.05 6.07
N ALA A 71 -5.23 1.06 5.43
CA ALA A 71 -6.36 1.12 4.50
C ALA A 71 -6.15 0.35 3.21
N VAL A 72 -4.90 0.08 2.85
CA VAL A 72 -4.60 -0.65 1.62
C VAL A 72 -3.58 -1.73 1.92
N GLU A 73 -3.51 -2.72 1.05
CA GLU A 73 -2.42 -3.68 1.09
C GLU A 73 -1.32 -3.12 0.22
N LEU A 74 -0.12 -3.52 0.48
CA LEU A 74 1.03 -3.10 -0.31
C LEU A 74 1.62 -4.32 -0.98
N GLU A 75 2.09 -4.14 -2.19
CA GLU A 75 2.85 -5.16 -2.87
C GLU A 75 4.26 -4.62 -2.96
N LEU A 76 5.21 -5.32 -2.40
CA LEU A 76 6.58 -4.85 -2.29
C LEU A 76 7.54 -5.71 -3.10
N ASP A 77 8.48 -5.04 -3.74
CA ASP A 77 9.60 -5.70 -4.40
C ASP A 77 10.86 -5.10 -3.76
N GLY A 78 11.82 -5.93 -3.46
CA GLY A 78 13.04 -5.41 -2.88
C GLY A 78 14.04 -6.51 -2.57
N GLU A 79 15.09 -6.14 -1.88
CA GLU A 79 16.15 -7.07 -1.49
C GLU A 79 16.29 -7.13 0.01
N TRP A 80 16.60 -8.31 0.51
CA TRP A 80 16.86 -8.49 1.93
C TRP A 80 18.29 -8.03 2.22
N VAL A 81 18.42 -7.15 3.19
CA VAL A 81 19.74 -6.64 3.58
C VAL A 81 19.90 -6.80 5.08
N GLU A 82 21.14 -7.06 5.49
CA GLU A 82 21.43 -7.19 6.89
C GLU A 82 21.87 -5.82 7.42
N SER A 83 21.33 -5.44 8.54
CA SER A 83 21.69 -4.20 9.19
C SER A 83 22.06 -4.48 10.62
N LYS A 84 22.53 -3.47 11.33
CA LYS A 84 22.86 -3.68 12.75
C LYS A 84 21.63 -4.00 13.60
N TYR A 85 20.44 -3.78 13.03
CA TYR A 85 19.19 -4.10 13.72
C TYR A 85 18.57 -5.39 13.23
N GLY A 86 19.27 -6.13 12.40
CA GLY A 86 18.78 -7.38 11.84
C GLY A 86 18.51 -7.32 10.36
N TYR A 87 17.87 -8.33 9.87
CA TYR A 87 17.58 -8.46 8.44
C TYR A 87 16.32 -7.66 8.13
N GLN A 88 16.34 -6.90 7.05
CA GLN A 88 15.17 -6.11 6.67
C GLN A 88 15.06 -6.05 5.15
N LEU A 89 13.89 -5.72 4.66
CA LEU A 89 13.65 -5.61 3.22
C LEU A 89 13.91 -4.17 2.79
N GLN A 90 14.87 -4.00 1.88
CA GLN A 90 15.10 -2.70 1.28
C GLN A 90 14.19 -2.61 0.07
N VAL A 91 13.12 -1.85 0.19
CA VAL A 91 12.09 -1.78 -0.85
C VAL A 91 12.57 -0.98 -2.03
N GLU A 92 12.51 -1.58 -3.21
CA GLU A 92 12.89 -0.92 -4.44
C GLU A 92 11.69 -0.41 -5.20
N GLN A 93 10.60 -1.14 -5.13
CA GLN A 93 9.35 -0.73 -5.76
C GLN A 93 8.20 -1.15 -4.88
N TRP A 94 7.13 -0.42 -4.94
CA TRP A 94 5.93 -0.79 -4.20
C TRP A 94 4.71 -0.23 -4.91
N GLN A 95 3.57 -0.86 -4.66
CA GLN A 95 2.30 -0.32 -5.13
C GLN A 95 1.22 -0.64 -4.12
N GLU A 96 0.19 0.17 -4.11
CA GLU A 96 -0.95 -0.05 -3.24
C GLU A 96 -1.93 -0.95 -3.94
N ILE A 97 -2.48 -1.90 -3.21
CA ILE A 97 -3.50 -2.78 -3.72
C ILE A 97 -4.74 -2.54 -2.88
N VAL A 98 -5.81 -2.11 -3.52
CA VAL A 98 -7.06 -1.92 -2.80
C VAL A 98 -7.80 -3.25 -2.81
N PRO A 99 -8.07 -3.83 -1.64
CA PRO A 99 -8.80 -5.09 -1.60
C PRO A 99 -10.18 -4.93 -2.24
N GLN A 100 -10.59 -5.93 -2.99
CA GLN A 100 -11.89 -5.88 -3.69
C GLN A 100 -13.03 -6.38 -2.84
N THR A 101 -12.79 -6.68 -1.57
CA THR A 101 -13.86 -7.08 -0.65
C THR A 101 -14.60 -5.84 -0.18
N ALA A 102 -15.82 -6.01 0.26
CA ALA A 102 -16.61 -4.90 0.79
C ALA A 102 -15.88 -4.19 1.93
N ASP A 103 -15.30 -4.95 2.85
CA ASP A 103 -14.58 -4.36 3.98
C ASP A 103 -13.35 -3.60 3.54
N GLY A 104 -12.61 -4.14 2.58
CA GLY A 104 -11.42 -3.47 2.06
C GLY A 104 -11.76 -2.18 1.34
N LEU A 105 -12.83 -2.19 0.55
CA LEU A 105 -13.28 -0.99 -0.14
C LEU A 105 -13.78 0.06 0.83
N LEU A 106 -14.49 -0.36 1.88
CA LEU A 106 -14.96 0.57 2.90
C LEU A 106 -13.80 1.23 3.62
N ALA A 107 -12.78 0.43 3.97
CA ALA A 107 -11.61 0.96 4.65
C ALA A 107 -10.86 1.96 3.76
N TYR A 108 -10.74 1.64 2.48
CA TYR A 108 -10.05 2.52 1.54
C TYR A 108 -10.79 3.84 1.35
N LEU A 109 -12.09 3.76 1.05
CA LEU A 109 -12.87 4.97 0.78
C LEU A 109 -13.08 5.82 2.02
N GLY A 110 -13.18 5.18 3.17
CA GLY A 110 -13.42 5.91 4.43
C GLY A 110 -12.16 6.38 5.12
N SER A 111 -10.99 6.14 4.54
CA SER A 111 -9.71 6.45 5.19
C SER A 111 -9.34 7.93 5.17
N GLY A 112 -10.02 8.73 4.37
CA GLY A 112 -9.65 10.13 4.19
C GLY A 112 -8.71 10.35 3.02
N LEU A 113 -8.33 9.30 2.32
CA LEU A 113 -7.46 9.43 1.14
C LEU A 113 -8.19 10.08 -0.02
N ILE A 114 -9.50 9.93 -0.09
CA ILE A 114 -10.28 10.53 -1.16
C ILE A 114 -11.13 11.65 -0.56
N LYS A 115 -10.88 12.85 -1.02
CA LYS A 115 -11.60 14.02 -0.52
C LYS A 115 -13.06 13.93 -0.95
N GLY A 116 -13.94 14.27 -0.05
CA GLY A 116 -15.38 14.26 -0.36
C GLY A 116 -16.09 12.97 0.02
N ILE A 117 -15.36 11.94 0.43
CA ILE A 117 -15.96 10.69 0.86
C ILE A 117 -15.67 10.47 2.34
N GLY A 118 -16.70 10.53 3.15
CA GLY A 118 -16.61 10.20 4.57
C GLY A 118 -17.00 8.76 4.79
N PRO A 119 -16.97 8.27 6.04
CA PRO A 119 -17.30 6.89 6.33
C PRO A 119 -18.71 6.47 5.90
N LYS A 120 -19.70 7.33 6.10
CA LYS A 120 -21.06 6.98 5.72
C LYS A 120 -21.24 6.98 4.22
N THR A 121 -20.63 7.94 3.53
CA THR A 121 -20.70 7.98 2.08
C THR A 121 -20.01 6.76 1.50
N ALA A 122 -18.90 6.34 2.10
CA ALA A 122 -18.20 5.13 1.67
C ALA A 122 -19.11 3.90 1.78
N GLU A 123 -19.86 3.79 2.89
CA GLU A 123 -20.79 2.69 3.06
C GLU A 123 -21.84 2.68 1.97
N ASP A 124 -22.40 3.84 1.66
CA ASP A 124 -23.43 3.96 0.63
C ASP A 124 -22.88 3.60 -0.75
N ILE A 125 -21.68 4.02 -1.06
CA ILE A 125 -21.06 3.72 -2.34
C ILE A 125 -20.83 2.22 -2.49
N VAL A 126 -20.26 1.59 -1.47
CA VAL A 126 -19.96 0.17 -1.53
C VAL A 126 -21.24 -0.65 -1.54
N ALA A 127 -22.27 -0.22 -0.80
CA ALA A 127 -23.56 -0.90 -0.80
C ALA A 127 -24.24 -0.84 -2.17
N THR A 128 -24.04 0.26 -2.88
CA THR A 128 -24.68 0.46 -4.20
C THR A 128 -23.91 -0.24 -5.31
N PHE A 129 -22.60 -0.11 -5.32
CA PHE A 129 -21.78 -0.59 -6.44
C PHE A 129 -20.99 -1.87 -6.15
N GLY A 130 -20.81 -2.20 -4.88
CA GLY A 130 -20.10 -3.43 -4.49
C GLY A 130 -18.73 -3.54 -5.12
N PRO A 131 -18.40 -4.70 -5.72
CA PRO A 131 -17.05 -4.91 -6.28
C PRO A 131 -16.75 -4.03 -7.49
N ASP A 132 -17.75 -3.36 -8.05
CA ASP A 132 -17.52 -2.49 -9.20
C ASP A 132 -17.09 -1.08 -8.77
N THR A 133 -17.03 -0.82 -7.47
CA THR A 133 -16.73 0.53 -6.96
C THR A 133 -15.51 1.17 -7.61
N LEU A 134 -14.39 0.45 -7.67
CA LEU A 134 -13.18 1.03 -8.26
C LEU A 134 -13.31 1.25 -9.76
N ASN A 135 -14.01 0.35 -10.44
CA ASN A 135 -14.23 0.49 -11.86
C ASN A 135 -15.07 1.74 -12.14
N ILE A 136 -16.04 2.01 -11.29
CA ILE A 136 -16.87 3.21 -11.42
C ILE A 136 -16.05 4.47 -11.16
N LEU A 137 -15.20 4.45 -10.15
CA LEU A 137 -14.33 5.59 -9.89
C LEU A 137 -13.36 5.83 -11.02
N ASP A 138 -12.89 4.76 -11.68
CA ASP A 138 -11.95 4.88 -12.78
C ASP A 138 -12.59 5.33 -14.08
N ASN A 139 -13.74 4.79 -14.38
CA ASN A 139 -14.34 4.95 -15.73
C ASN A 139 -15.67 5.67 -15.80
N GLU A 140 -16.45 5.61 -14.76
CA GLU A 140 -17.80 6.18 -14.78
C GLU A 140 -18.12 6.91 -13.48
N PRO A 141 -17.27 7.87 -13.08
CA PRO A 141 -17.46 8.52 -11.77
C PRO A 141 -18.80 9.27 -11.65
N GLU A 142 -19.42 9.64 -12.76
CA GLU A 142 -20.70 10.31 -12.71
C GLU A 142 -21.80 9.45 -12.10
N LYS A 143 -21.61 8.14 -12.07
CA LYS A 143 -22.59 7.27 -11.43
C LYS A 143 -22.68 7.51 -9.93
N LEU A 144 -21.65 8.13 -9.36
CA LEU A 144 -21.65 8.46 -7.94
C LEU A 144 -22.75 9.47 -7.59
N LEU A 145 -23.25 10.18 -8.58
CA LEU A 145 -24.34 11.14 -8.34
C LEU A 145 -25.64 10.43 -7.88
N GLN A 146 -25.71 9.12 -8.07
CA GLN A 146 -26.85 8.34 -7.60
C GLN A 146 -26.81 8.21 -6.08
N ILE A 147 -25.68 8.45 -5.47
CA ILE A 147 -25.51 8.30 -4.03
C ILE A 147 -26.03 9.56 -3.35
N ARG A 148 -26.85 9.36 -2.36
CA ARG A 148 -27.42 10.48 -1.63
C ARG A 148 -26.31 11.25 -0.93
N GLY A 149 -26.31 12.55 -1.10
CA GLY A 149 -25.29 13.38 -0.48
C GLY A 149 -24.10 13.72 -1.38
N ILE A 150 -23.98 13.07 -2.54
CA ILE A 150 -22.94 13.42 -3.49
C ILE A 150 -23.54 14.36 -4.51
N THR A 151 -23.11 15.62 -4.45
CA THR A 151 -23.53 16.65 -5.40
C THR A 151 -22.47 16.74 -6.49
N GLU A 152 -22.75 17.53 -7.52
CA GLU A 152 -21.78 17.73 -8.59
C GLU A 152 -20.48 18.32 -8.07
N GLY A 153 -20.55 19.23 -7.10
CA GLY A 153 -19.35 19.80 -6.50
C GLY A 153 -18.53 18.77 -5.77
N LYS A 154 -19.20 17.89 -5.01
CA LYS A 154 -18.48 16.82 -4.32
C LYS A 154 -17.92 15.82 -5.31
N LEU A 155 -18.64 15.54 -6.38
CA LEU A 155 -18.17 14.64 -7.40
C LEU A 155 -16.86 15.14 -8.00
N LYS A 156 -16.77 16.44 -8.24
CA LYS A 156 -15.55 17.02 -8.77
C LYS A 156 -14.38 16.85 -7.80
N ASP A 157 -14.62 17.08 -6.51
CA ASP A 157 -13.59 16.90 -5.49
C ASP A 157 -13.15 15.44 -5.44
N ILE A 158 -14.10 14.51 -5.53
CA ILE A 158 -13.81 13.09 -5.50
C ILE A 158 -12.98 12.69 -6.72
N GLU A 159 -13.39 13.15 -7.89
CA GLU A 159 -12.66 12.84 -9.14
C GLU A 159 -11.23 13.35 -9.09
N GLU A 160 -11.04 14.58 -8.67
CA GLU A 160 -9.71 15.16 -8.58
C GLU A 160 -8.84 14.44 -7.57
N SER A 161 -9.38 14.17 -6.40
CA SER A 161 -8.63 13.51 -5.34
C SER A 161 -8.27 12.08 -5.71
N TYR A 162 -9.21 11.36 -6.31
CA TYR A 162 -8.96 9.99 -6.72
C TYR A 162 -7.95 9.92 -7.85
N ALA A 163 -8.05 10.81 -8.82
CA ALA A 163 -7.09 10.86 -9.93
C ALA A 163 -5.69 11.16 -9.43
N GLU A 164 -5.58 12.09 -8.47
CA GLU A 164 -4.31 12.44 -7.86
C GLU A 164 -3.70 11.24 -7.15
N SER A 165 -4.50 10.54 -6.36
CA SER A 165 -4.04 9.37 -5.64
C SER A 165 -3.61 8.27 -6.60
N ARG A 166 -4.35 8.07 -7.68
CA ARG A 166 -4.04 7.06 -8.68
C ARG A 166 -2.75 7.39 -9.44
N VAL A 167 -2.59 8.65 -9.81
CA VAL A 167 -1.38 9.09 -10.51
C VAL A 167 -0.17 8.93 -9.61
N LEU A 168 -0.30 9.31 -8.36
CA LEU A 168 0.80 9.19 -7.43
C LEU A 168 1.21 7.73 -7.25
N ARG A 169 0.25 6.83 -7.11
CA ARG A 169 0.56 5.42 -7.00
C ARG A 169 1.31 4.90 -8.23
N ASN A 170 0.82 5.24 -9.42
CA ASN A 170 1.46 4.82 -10.64
C ASN A 170 2.83 5.42 -10.80
N LEU A 171 2.98 6.68 -10.44
CA LEU A 171 4.24 7.37 -10.54
C LEU A 171 5.29 6.76 -9.62
N MET A 172 4.92 6.46 -8.39
CA MET A 172 5.84 5.85 -7.45
C MET A 172 6.28 4.49 -7.95
N SER A 173 5.37 3.72 -8.51
CA SER A 173 5.69 2.42 -9.07
C SER A 173 6.65 2.53 -10.24
N LEU A 174 6.47 3.52 -11.10
CA LEU A 174 7.33 3.71 -12.25
C LEU A 174 8.68 4.28 -11.88
N LEU A 175 8.74 5.15 -10.90
CA LEU A 175 9.98 5.79 -10.50
C LEU A 175 10.85 4.94 -9.59
N GLY A 176 10.29 3.87 -9.06
CA GLY A 176 11.03 3.00 -8.18
C GLY A 176 12.40 2.60 -8.72
N PRO A 177 12.48 2.09 -9.95
CA PRO A 177 13.75 1.68 -10.51
C PRO A 177 14.71 2.84 -10.73
N PHE A 178 14.19 4.03 -10.90
CA PHE A 178 15.02 5.17 -11.20
C PHE A 178 15.61 5.83 -9.96
N LYS A 179 15.13 5.46 -8.81
CA LYS A 179 15.67 6.04 -7.60
C LYS A 179 17.06 5.60 -7.33
N ILE A 180 17.47 4.65 -8.10
CA ILE A 180 18.73 4.10 -7.90
C ILE A 180 19.80 4.95 -8.39
N THR A 181 19.51 5.89 -9.20
CA THR A 181 20.53 6.55 -9.76
C THR A 181 20.72 7.85 -9.28
N PRO A 182 21.13 8.15 -8.32
CA PRO A 182 21.46 9.42 -8.04
C PRO A 182 22.83 9.43 -8.27
N ALA A 183 23.23 10.10 -8.88
CA ALA A 183 24.60 10.14 -9.14
C ALA A 183 25.39 10.60 -7.98
#